data_0a933e55c3d5878517bba441dd565b26
#
_entry.id   0a933e55c3d5878517bba441dd565b26
#
_cell.length_a   1.000
_cell.length_b   1.000
_cell.length_c   1.000
_cell.angle_alpha   90.00
_cell.angle_beta   90.00
_cell.angle_gamma   90.00
#
_symmetry.space_group_name_H-M   'P 1'
#
loop_
_entity.id
_entity.type
_entity.pdbx_description
1 polymer ?
#
loop_
_entity_poly.entity_id
_entity_poly.type
_entity_poly.pdbx_seq_one_letter_code
_entity_poly.pdbx_strand_id
1 'polypeptide(L)'
;LISGLVAPDRGSIVLNGVAIENISPLNMIKSGFGRIPEDRHRQGIVGGLSVSENMIIERLDDPQIQNFGFLRSSVINKNAKTLSEKYDVRGPGIDQASRLLSGGNIQKLILARVFEKQPEIILANQPTRGLDMGAASAVQKHLIEARDRGGGVILISEDLDEILGLADRIVVMRDGKLHDAYSKSREDIGLMMAGAST
;
A
#
# COMPACT_ATOMS: atom_id res chain seq x y z
N LEU A 1 1.98 -4.62 -13.19
CA LEU A 1 3.15 -5.49 -13.14
C LEU A 1 3.60 -5.71 -11.69
N ILE A 2 4.18 -4.71 -11.02
CA ILE A 2 4.77 -4.82 -9.66
C ILE A 2 3.78 -5.34 -8.60
N SER A 3 2.49 -5.08 -8.75
CA SER A 3 1.45 -5.62 -7.86
C SER A 3 1.07 -7.09 -8.13
N GLY A 4 1.65 -7.70 -9.16
CA GLY A 4 1.35 -9.08 -9.55
C GLY A 4 0.02 -9.28 -10.30
N LEU A 5 -0.71 -8.21 -10.62
CA LEU A 5 -1.99 -8.32 -11.35
C LEU A 5 -1.81 -8.68 -12.83
N VAL A 6 -0.68 -8.32 -13.40
CA VAL A 6 -0.32 -8.61 -14.80
C VAL A 6 1.13 -9.08 -14.82
N ALA A 7 1.41 -10.18 -15.49
CA ALA A 7 2.78 -10.63 -15.72
C ALA A 7 3.48 -9.73 -16.75
N PRO A 8 4.81 -9.52 -16.68
CA PRO A 8 5.56 -8.83 -17.72
C PRO A 8 5.67 -9.71 -18.97
N ASP A 9 5.51 -9.11 -20.15
CA ASP A 9 5.76 -9.79 -21.41
C ASP A 9 7.26 -10.07 -21.62
N ARG A 10 8.12 -9.23 -21.03
CA ARG A 10 9.58 -9.36 -21.08
C ARG A 10 10.20 -8.83 -19.78
N GLY A 11 11.40 -9.34 -19.46
CA GLY A 11 12.12 -8.97 -18.25
C GLY A 11 11.73 -9.81 -17.04
N SER A 12 12.25 -9.44 -15.89
CA SER A 12 12.04 -10.14 -14.61
C SER A 12 11.86 -9.14 -13.48
N ILE A 13 11.19 -9.58 -12.42
CA ILE A 13 11.13 -8.84 -11.13
C ILE A 13 12.07 -9.59 -10.18
N VAL A 14 13.05 -8.86 -9.65
CA VAL A 14 14.02 -9.39 -8.68
C VAL A 14 13.84 -8.64 -7.38
N LEU A 15 13.69 -9.35 -6.28
CA LEU A 15 13.60 -8.81 -4.93
C LEU A 15 14.72 -9.44 -4.08
N ASN A 16 15.56 -8.61 -3.46
CA ASN A 16 16.70 -9.07 -2.66
C ASN A 16 17.61 -10.09 -3.37
N GLY A 17 17.82 -9.91 -4.68
CA GLY A 17 18.63 -10.82 -5.49
C GLY A 17 17.92 -12.10 -5.93
N VAL A 18 16.66 -12.32 -5.53
CA VAL A 18 15.85 -13.48 -5.89
C VAL A 18 14.83 -13.10 -6.95
N ALA A 19 14.83 -13.79 -8.10
CA ALA A 19 13.83 -13.58 -9.12
C ALA A 19 12.47 -14.12 -8.65
N ILE A 20 11.43 -13.30 -8.80
CA ILE A 20 10.06 -13.73 -8.52
C ILE A 20 9.53 -14.45 -9.76
N GLU A 21 9.47 -15.78 -9.66
CA GLU A 21 8.92 -16.61 -10.71
C GLU A 21 7.38 -16.52 -10.79
N ASN A 22 6.51 -17.10 -10.91
CA ASN A 22 5.04 -17.07 -10.80
C ASN A 22 4.47 -15.74 -10.28
N ILE A 23 4.55 -14.69 -11.07
CA ILE A 23 4.06 -13.37 -10.71
C ILE A 23 2.54 -13.41 -10.53
N SER A 24 2.11 -13.25 -9.28
CA SER A 24 0.71 -13.17 -8.87
C SER A 24 0.60 -12.29 -7.61
N PRO A 25 -0.55 -11.68 -7.31
CA PRO A 25 -0.71 -10.87 -6.10
C PRO A 25 -0.33 -11.62 -4.82
N LEU A 26 -0.71 -12.89 -4.71
CA LEU A 26 -0.39 -13.73 -3.56
C LEU A 26 1.12 -13.94 -3.42
N ASN A 27 1.81 -14.26 -4.52
CA ASN A 27 3.25 -14.47 -4.49
C ASN A 27 4.02 -13.18 -4.23
N MET A 28 3.56 -12.03 -4.75
CA MET A 28 4.14 -10.73 -4.40
C MET A 28 4.02 -10.44 -2.89
N ILE A 29 2.83 -10.68 -2.30
CA ILE A 29 2.63 -10.53 -0.86
C ILE A 29 3.55 -11.47 -0.06
N LYS A 30 3.68 -12.74 -0.47
CA LYS A 30 4.58 -13.72 0.17
C LYS A 30 6.06 -13.36 0.03
N SER A 31 6.41 -12.66 -1.03
CA SER A 31 7.78 -12.14 -1.26
C SER A 31 8.06 -10.83 -0.52
N GLY A 32 7.22 -10.39 0.39
CA GLY A 32 7.45 -9.19 1.20
C GLY A 32 6.94 -7.89 0.60
N PHE A 33 6.06 -7.93 -0.41
CA PHE A 33 5.41 -6.72 -0.93
C PHE A 33 4.18 -6.34 -0.12
N GLY A 34 4.12 -5.06 0.28
CA GLY A 34 2.92 -4.39 0.77
C GLY A 34 2.31 -3.51 -0.33
N ARG A 35 1.00 -3.48 -0.45
CA ARG A 35 0.30 -2.68 -1.46
C ARG A 35 -0.72 -1.74 -0.84
N ILE A 36 -0.61 -0.45 -1.16
CA ILE A 36 -1.62 0.58 -0.90
C ILE A 36 -2.19 0.96 -2.28
N PRO A 37 -3.41 0.55 -2.62
CA PRO A 37 -3.99 0.81 -3.94
C PRO A 37 -4.56 2.23 -4.03
N GLU A 38 -4.70 2.74 -5.26
CA GLU A 38 -5.34 4.02 -5.55
C GLU A 38 -6.83 4.02 -5.16
N ASP A 39 -7.58 3.04 -5.65
CA ASP A 39 -9.00 2.90 -5.29
C ASP A 39 -9.15 2.03 -4.03
N ARG A 40 -9.16 2.70 -2.88
CA ARG A 40 -9.30 2.04 -1.58
C ARG A 40 -10.61 1.29 -1.41
N HIS A 41 -11.70 1.74 -2.07
CA HIS A 41 -13.01 1.09 -1.96
C HIS A 41 -13.11 -0.18 -2.79
N ARG A 42 -12.60 -0.17 -4.02
CA ARG A 42 -12.74 -1.30 -4.95
C ARG A 42 -11.60 -2.29 -4.85
N GLN A 43 -10.39 -1.82 -4.53
CA GLN A 43 -9.17 -2.62 -4.54
C GLN A 43 -8.52 -2.77 -3.15
N GLY A 44 -8.88 -1.90 -2.21
CA GLY A 44 -8.27 -1.87 -0.90
C GLY A 44 -8.97 -2.75 0.12
N ILE A 45 -10.28 -2.92 0.02
CA ILE A 45 -11.09 -3.70 0.95
C ILE A 45 -12.09 -4.61 0.23
N VAL A 46 -12.55 -5.64 0.93
CA VAL A 46 -13.77 -6.37 0.56
C VAL A 46 -14.90 -5.80 1.41
N GLY A 47 -15.68 -4.90 0.82
CA GLY A 47 -16.67 -4.08 1.56
C GLY A 47 -17.74 -4.85 2.32
N GLY A 48 -18.06 -6.09 1.90
CA GLY A 48 -18.98 -6.98 2.58
C GLY A 48 -18.41 -7.69 3.81
N LEU A 49 -17.10 -7.81 3.88
CA LEU A 49 -16.40 -8.39 5.03
C LEU A 49 -16.30 -7.37 6.18
N SER A 50 -16.20 -7.87 7.39
CA SER A 50 -15.98 -7.04 8.58
C SER A 50 -14.62 -6.34 8.57
N VAL A 51 -14.44 -5.36 9.44
CA VAL A 51 -13.15 -4.70 9.65
C VAL A 51 -12.09 -5.71 10.06
N SER A 52 -12.42 -6.62 10.99
CA SER A 52 -11.49 -7.65 11.46
C SER A 52 -11.09 -8.64 10.37
N GLU A 53 -12.01 -9.07 9.52
CA GLU A 53 -11.73 -9.95 8.38
C GLU A 53 -10.85 -9.25 7.33
N ASN A 54 -11.09 -7.98 7.03
CA ASN A 54 -10.25 -7.21 6.13
C ASN A 54 -8.82 -7.01 6.65
N MET A 55 -8.60 -6.98 7.96
CA MET A 55 -7.25 -6.88 8.54
C MET A 55 -6.42 -8.15 8.35
N ILE A 56 -7.07 -9.31 8.18
CA ILE A 56 -6.37 -10.60 8.09
C ILE A 56 -6.40 -11.23 6.68
N ILE A 57 -7.14 -10.64 5.74
CA ILE A 57 -7.42 -11.24 4.42
C ILE A 57 -6.16 -11.68 3.64
N GLU A 58 -5.03 -11.04 3.91
CA GLU A 58 -3.73 -11.36 3.30
C GLU A 58 -2.89 -12.32 4.16
N ARG A 59 -3.44 -12.87 5.25
CA ARG A 59 -2.74 -13.74 6.23
C ARG A 59 -3.55 -14.99 6.57
N LEU A 60 -4.43 -15.42 5.69
CA LEU A 60 -5.32 -16.56 5.96
C LEU A 60 -4.58 -17.88 6.17
N ASP A 61 -3.34 -18.00 5.69
CA ASP A 61 -2.45 -19.15 5.87
C ASP A 61 -1.56 -19.05 7.14
N ASP A 62 -1.67 -17.96 7.92
CA ASP A 62 -0.88 -17.75 9.13
C ASP A 62 -1.33 -18.69 10.26
N PRO A 63 -0.44 -19.57 10.79
CA PRO A 63 -0.79 -20.48 11.89
C PRO A 63 -1.24 -19.80 13.18
N GLN A 64 -0.95 -18.51 13.36
CA GLN A 64 -1.41 -17.76 14.52
C GLN A 64 -2.91 -17.47 14.47
N ILE A 65 -3.46 -17.24 13.27
CA ILE A 65 -4.87 -16.87 13.07
C ILE A 65 -5.74 -18.02 12.57
N GLN A 66 -5.15 -19.13 12.13
CA GLN A 66 -5.90 -20.32 11.71
C GLN A 66 -5.30 -21.59 12.34
N ASN A 67 -6.13 -22.64 12.48
CA ASN A 67 -5.72 -23.96 12.91
C ASN A 67 -6.54 -25.01 12.15
N PHE A 68 -5.87 -25.90 11.43
CA PHE A 68 -6.51 -26.92 10.57
C PHE A 68 -7.60 -26.37 9.64
N GLY A 69 -7.39 -25.17 9.06
CA GLY A 69 -8.35 -24.49 8.18
C GLY A 69 -9.47 -23.73 8.89
N PHE A 70 -9.54 -23.74 10.21
CA PHE A 70 -10.51 -22.97 10.99
C PHE A 70 -9.90 -21.69 11.54
N LEU A 71 -10.56 -20.56 11.28
CA LEU A 71 -10.13 -19.26 11.78
C LEU A 71 -10.34 -19.14 13.31
N ARG A 72 -9.33 -18.62 14.00
CA ARG A 72 -9.37 -18.36 15.44
C ARG A 72 -9.99 -16.99 15.72
N SER A 73 -11.31 -16.89 15.73
CA SER A 73 -12.04 -15.63 15.84
C SER A 73 -11.62 -14.78 17.06
N SER A 74 -11.33 -15.41 18.20
CA SER A 74 -10.88 -14.66 19.39
C SER A 74 -9.52 -13.97 19.19
N VAL A 75 -8.59 -14.63 18.51
CA VAL A 75 -7.27 -14.07 18.17
C VAL A 75 -7.41 -12.95 17.15
N ILE A 76 -8.22 -13.19 16.10
CA ILE A 76 -8.49 -12.21 15.04
C ILE A 76 -9.10 -10.95 15.65
N ASN A 77 -10.13 -11.08 16.48
CA ASN A 77 -10.80 -9.95 17.10
C ASN A 77 -9.90 -9.17 18.06
N LYS A 78 -9.07 -9.88 18.85
CA LYS A 78 -8.07 -9.23 19.71
C LYS A 78 -7.07 -8.43 18.88
N ASN A 79 -6.53 -9.03 17.82
CA ASN A 79 -5.59 -8.37 16.91
C ASN A 79 -6.24 -7.15 16.23
N ALA A 80 -7.46 -7.30 15.71
CA ALA A 80 -8.18 -6.22 15.06
C ALA A 80 -8.45 -5.02 15.99
N LYS A 81 -8.75 -5.26 17.27
CA LYS A 81 -8.89 -4.17 18.27
C LYS A 81 -7.57 -3.44 18.45
N THR A 82 -6.49 -4.17 18.70
CA THR A 82 -5.14 -3.59 18.86
C THR A 82 -4.72 -2.77 17.65
N LEU A 83 -4.96 -3.28 16.43
CA LEU A 83 -4.63 -2.57 15.21
C LEU A 83 -5.53 -1.35 14.99
N SER A 84 -6.82 -1.46 15.30
CA SER A 84 -7.73 -0.32 15.21
C SER A 84 -7.31 0.83 16.14
N GLU A 85 -6.84 0.52 17.34
CA GLU A 85 -6.30 1.50 18.28
C GLU A 85 -4.98 2.10 17.77
N LYS A 86 -4.04 1.25 17.36
CA LYS A 86 -2.71 1.65 16.89
C LYS A 86 -2.76 2.57 15.66
N TYR A 87 -3.67 2.31 14.73
CA TYR A 87 -3.82 3.07 13.48
C TYR A 87 -4.99 4.04 13.49
N ASP A 88 -5.65 4.22 14.63
CA ASP A 88 -6.81 5.11 14.79
C ASP A 88 -7.93 4.82 13.79
N VAL A 89 -8.23 3.54 13.55
CA VAL A 89 -9.34 3.13 12.68
C VAL A 89 -10.65 3.29 13.45
N ARG A 90 -11.40 4.32 13.12
CA ARG A 90 -12.68 4.64 13.78
C ARG A 90 -13.86 4.20 12.92
N GLY A 91 -14.89 3.66 13.58
CA GLY A 91 -16.07 3.19 12.86
C GLY A 91 -17.04 2.49 13.78
N PRO A 92 -18.04 1.80 13.21
CA PRO A 92 -19.13 1.17 13.98
C PRO A 92 -18.69 -0.07 14.80
N GLY A 93 -17.44 -0.52 14.63
CA GLY A 93 -16.87 -1.68 15.33
C GLY A 93 -16.16 -2.66 14.40
N ILE A 94 -15.33 -3.53 15.00
CA ILE A 94 -14.49 -4.47 14.23
C ILE A 94 -15.31 -5.57 13.54
N ASP A 95 -16.50 -5.87 14.05
CA ASP A 95 -17.40 -6.91 13.54
C ASP A 95 -18.37 -6.38 12.46
N GLN A 96 -18.33 -5.06 12.19
CA GLN A 96 -19.18 -4.43 11.20
C GLN A 96 -18.55 -4.44 9.80
N ALA A 97 -19.41 -4.46 8.78
CA ALA A 97 -18.96 -4.44 7.39
C ALA A 97 -18.10 -3.21 7.08
N SER A 98 -16.93 -3.42 6.48
CA SER A 98 -15.94 -2.37 6.24
C SER A 98 -16.42 -1.27 5.28
N ARG A 99 -17.43 -1.54 4.44
CA ARG A 99 -18.08 -0.51 3.59
C ARG A 99 -18.75 0.62 4.40
N LEU A 100 -19.01 0.42 5.69
CA LEU A 100 -19.60 1.43 6.58
C LEU A 100 -18.56 2.43 7.12
N LEU A 101 -17.28 2.19 6.88
CA LEU A 101 -16.21 3.11 7.23
C LEU A 101 -16.20 4.32 6.28
N SER A 102 -15.79 5.47 6.79
CA SER A 102 -15.44 6.63 5.95
C SER A 102 -14.18 6.33 5.13
N GLY A 103 -13.99 7.04 4.01
CA GLY A 103 -12.82 6.85 3.14
C GLY A 103 -11.48 6.97 3.88
N GLY A 104 -11.36 7.90 4.83
CA GLY A 104 -10.17 8.03 5.68
C GLY A 104 -9.95 6.83 6.60
N ASN A 105 -11.02 6.25 7.16
CA ASN A 105 -10.92 5.05 7.99
C ASN A 105 -10.65 3.79 7.19
N ILE A 106 -11.14 3.69 5.94
CA ILE A 106 -10.75 2.63 5.00
C ILE A 106 -9.24 2.72 4.72
N GLN A 107 -8.72 3.92 4.49
CA GLN A 107 -7.28 4.11 4.30
C GLN A 107 -6.48 3.64 5.51
N LYS A 108 -6.88 4.04 6.72
CA LYS A 108 -6.25 3.59 7.98
C LYS A 108 -6.30 2.06 8.14
N LEU A 109 -7.41 1.42 7.77
CA LEU A 109 -7.54 -0.03 7.77
C LEU A 109 -6.54 -0.70 6.81
N ILE A 110 -6.38 -0.16 5.60
CA ILE A 110 -5.41 -0.65 4.63
C ILE A 110 -3.98 -0.47 5.16
N LEU A 111 -3.67 0.70 5.73
CA LEU A 111 -2.36 0.95 6.34
C LEU A 111 -2.07 -0.03 7.48
N ALA A 112 -3.04 -0.24 8.39
CA ALA A 112 -2.92 -1.21 9.48
C ALA A 112 -2.56 -2.60 8.96
N ARG A 113 -3.28 -3.09 7.95
CA ARG A 113 -3.01 -4.39 7.32
C ARG A 113 -1.63 -4.47 6.68
N VAL A 114 -1.22 -3.43 5.94
CA VAL A 114 0.04 -3.40 5.20
C VAL A 114 1.23 -3.27 6.15
N PHE A 115 1.22 -2.27 7.04
CA PHE A 115 2.38 -1.97 7.88
C PHE A 115 2.57 -2.96 9.04
N GLU A 116 1.53 -3.66 9.48
CA GLU A 116 1.66 -4.68 10.50
C GLU A 116 2.53 -5.86 10.05
N LYS A 117 2.56 -6.14 8.76
CA LYS A 117 3.41 -7.16 8.17
C LYS A 117 4.88 -6.76 8.06
N GLN A 118 5.21 -5.49 8.27
CA GLN A 118 6.54 -4.92 8.04
C GLN A 118 7.11 -5.33 6.67
N PRO A 119 6.43 -4.99 5.57
CA PRO A 119 6.85 -5.41 4.25
C PRO A 119 8.23 -4.83 3.90
N GLU A 120 8.98 -5.58 3.11
CA GLU A 120 10.30 -5.15 2.62
C GLU A 120 10.19 -4.07 1.54
N ILE A 121 9.13 -4.15 0.73
CA ILE A 121 8.80 -3.13 -0.28
C ILE A 121 7.33 -2.75 -0.16
N ILE A 122 7.05 -1.46 -0.25
CA ILE A 122 5.70 -0.91 -0.29
C ILE A 122 5.47 -0.26 -1.65
N LEU A 123 4.43 -0.70 -2.36
CA LEU A 123 3.89 -0.01 -3.52
C LEU A 123 2.71 0.84 -3.07
N ALA A 124 2.91 2.15 -2.96
CA ALA A 124 1.90 3.12 -2.60
C ALA A 124 1.44 3.90 -3.85
N ASN A 125 0.21 3.65 -4.29
CA ASN A 125 -0.38 4.34 -5.43
C ASN A 125 -1.43 5.33 -4.95
N GLN A 126 -1.19 6.63 -5.17
CA GLN A 126 -2.05 7.75 -4.75
C GLN A 126 -2.49 7.64 -3.26
N PRO A 127 -1.56 7.36 -2.33
CA PRO A 127 -1.92 6.94 -0.98
C PRO A 127 -2.63 8.01 -0.15
N THR A 128 -2.47 9.28 -0.51
CA THR A 128 -3.06 10.45 0.19
C THR A 128 -4.27 11.03 -0.53
N ARG A 129 -4.59 10.54 -1.73
CA ARG A 129 -5.65 11.12 -2.58
C ARG A 129 -7.00 11.16 -1.85
N GLY A 130 -7.60 12.36 -1.81
CA GLY A 130 -8.90 12.57 -1.19
C GLY A 130 -8.94 12.35 0.32
N LEU A 131 -7.82 12.51 0.99
CA LEU A 131 -7.70 12.59 2.45
C LEU A 131 -7.60 14.05 2.89
N ASP A 132 -8.01 14.32 4.14
CA ASP A 132 -7.67 15.56 4.79
C ASP A 132 -6.18 15.63 5.14
N MET A 133 -5.68 16.83 5.46
CA MET A 133 -4.26 17.06 5.75
C MET A 133 -3.73 16.18 6.89
N GLY A 134 -4.53 15.94 7.94
CA GLY A 134 -4.13 15.12 9.07
C GLY A 134 -3.96 13.66 8.69
N ALA A 135 -4.92 13.12 7.94
CA ALA A 135 -4.85 11.75 7.43
C ALA A 135 -3.71 11.57 6.41
N ALA A 136 -3.51 12.55 5.52
CA ALA A 136 -2.40 12.53 4.56
C ALA A 136 -1.04 12.51 5.27
N SER A 137 -0.82 13.39 6.25
CA SER A 137 0.41 13.42 7.05
C SER A 137 0.66 12.10 7.79
N ALA A 138 -0.39 11.45 8.30
CA ALA A 138 -0.24 10.14 8.95
C ALA A 138 0.22 9.05 7.96
N VAL A 139 -0.32 9.05 6.73
CA VAL A 139 0.13 8.14 5.66
C VAL A 139 1.59 8.37 5.33
N GLN A 140 1.99 9.62 5.08
CA GLN A 140 3.37 10.00 4.75
C GLN A 140 4.34 9.58 5.85
N LYS A 141 3.97 9.82 7.12
CA LYS A 141 4.77 9.37 8.28
C LYS A 141 5.02 7.85 8.25
N HIS A 142 4.00 7.05 8.00
CA HIS A 142 4.16 5.59 7.94
C HIS A 142 5.05 5.14 6.77
N LEU A 143 5.00 5.82 5.62
CA LEU A 143 5.90 5.55 4.49
C LEU A 143 7.36 5.88 4.86
N ILE A 144 7.59 7.03 5.50
CA ILE A 144 8.91 7.43 6.00
C ILE A 144 9.42 6.43 7.03
N GLU A 145 8.60 6.06 8.01
CA GLU A 145 8.97 5.05 9.02
C GLU A 145 9.33 3.69 8.41
N ALA A 146 8.66 3.29 7.33
CA ALA A 146 8.99 2.06 6.61
C ALA A 146 10.35 2.17 5.91
N ARG A 147 10.63 3.29 5.24
CA ARG A 147 11.94 3.59 4.63
C ARG A 147 13.05 3.60 5.69
N ASP A 148 12.84 4.27 6.80
CA ASP A 148 13.85 4.43 7.86
C ASP A 148 14.19 3.09 8.55
N ARG A 149 13.29 2.09 8.49
CA ARG A 149 13.57 0.71 8.86
C ARG A 149 14.34 -0.09 7.81
N GLY A 150 14.68 0.52 6.68
CA GLY A 150 15.40 -0.12 5.56
C GLY A 150 14.49 -0.73 4.50
N GLY A 151 13.17 -0.49 4.56
CA GLY A 151 12.23 -0.91 3.53
C GLY A 151 12.30 -0.04 2.28
N GLY A 152 12.04 -0.60 1.12
CA GLY A 152 11.87 0.13 -0.14
C GLY A 152 10.44 0.69 -0.26
N VAL A 153 10.30 1.95 -0.71
CA VAL A 153 8.99 2.53 -1.01
C VAL A 153 8.93 2.97 -2.47
N ILE A 154 7.98 2.43 -3.22
CA ILE A 154 7.63 2.90 -4.56
C ILE A 154 6.37 3.73 -4.42
N LEU A 155 6.52 5.05 -4.46
CA LEU A 155 5.43 6.01 -4.40
C LEU A 155 5.02 6.41 -5.83
N ILE A 156 3.74 6.24 -6.15
CA ILE A 156 3.12 6.76 -7.37
C ILE A 156 2.14 7.83 -6.94
N SER A 157 2.37 9.06 -7.37
CA SER A 157 1.52 10.20 -7.07
C SER A 157 1.46 11.19 -8.22
N GLU A 158 0.33 11.87 -8.37
CA GLU A 158 0.16 13.04 -9.24
C GLU A 158 0.43 14.34 -8.48
N ASP A 159 0.53 14.27 -7.15
CA ASP A 159 0.85 15.40 -6.30
C ASP A 159 2.37 15.60 -6.25
N LEU A 160 2.83 16.67 -6.93
CA LEU A 160 4.24 17.00 -7.02
C LEU A 160 4.84 17.39 -5.65
N ASP A 161 4.06 18.00 -4.77
CA ASP A 161 4.54 18.36 -3.43
C ASP A 161 4.76 17.11 -2.58
N GLU A 162 3.88 16.12 -2.69
CA GLU A 162 4.06 14.83 -2.05
C GLU A 162 5.33 14.14 -2.54
N ILE A 163 5.53 14.08 -3.87
CA ILE A 163 6.72 13.45 -4.46
C ILE A 163 8.01 14.14 -4.01
N LEU A 164 8.07 15.47 -4.13
CA LEU A 164 9.25 16.25 -3.77
C LEU A 164 9.58 16.19 -2.28
N GLY A 165 8.54 16.03 -1.43
CA GLY A 165 8.71 15.94 0.01
C GLY A 165 9.15 14.58 0.53
N LEU A 166 8.93 13.51 -0.23
CA LEU A 166 9.13 12.14 0.25
C LEU A 166 10.19 11.34 -0.52
N ALA A 167 10.39 11.62 -1.82
CA ALA A 167 11.16 10.75 -2.68
C ALA A 167 12.66 11.08 -2.65
N ASP A 168 13.49 10.05 -2.52
CA ASP A 168 14.94 10.14 -2.69
C ASP A 168 15.33 10.13 -4.18
N ARG A 169 14.49 9.53 -5.03
CA ARG A 169 14.67 9.48 -6.48
C ARG A 169 13.32 9.66 -7.18
N ILE A 170 13.30 10.48 -8.22
CA ILE A 170 12.07 10.79 -8.96
C ILE A 170 12.24 10.32 -10.41
N VAL A 171 11.22 9.64 -10.91
CA VAL A 171 11.08 9.28 -12.33
C VAL A 171 9.70 9.68 -12.81
N VAL A 172 9.62 10.19 -14.03
CA VAL A 172 8.35 10.52 -14.69
C VAL A 172 8.01 9.44 -15.71
N MET A 173 6.81 8.87 -15.59
CA MET A 173 6.30 7.92 -16.58
C MET A 173 5.50 8.68 -17.64
N ARG A 174 5.95 8.58 -18.89
CA ARG A 174 5.29 9.18 -20.06
C ARG A 174 5.40 8.24 -21.27
N ASP A 175 4.32 8.07 -21.98
CA ASP A 175 4.25 7.25 -23.21
C ASP A 175 4.82 5.82 -23.02
N GLY A 176 4.55 5.22 -21.84
CA GLY A 176 5.03 3.88 -21.50
C GLY A 176 6.52 3.79 -21.17
N LYS A 177 7.21 4.92 -21.01
CA LYS A 177 8.65 4.99 -20.67
C LYS A 177 8.86 5.73 -19.36
N LEU A 178 9.92 5.33 -18.65
CA LEU A 178 10.39 6.01 -17.44
C LEU A 178 11.50 7.01 -17.84
N HIS A 179 11.35 8.26 -17.41
CA HIS A 179 12.29 9.34 -17.60
C HIS A 179 12.87 9.76 -16.26
N ASP A 180 14.18 9.78 -16.12
CA ASP A 180 14.84 10.20 -14.88
C ASP A 180 14.66 11.71 -14.67
N ALA A 181 14.23 12.10 -13.48
CA ALA A 181 13.97 13.48 -13.09
C ALA A 181 14.70 13.88 -11.80
N TYR A 182 15.68 13.09 -11.36
CA TYR A 182 16.37 13.27 -10.08
C TYR A 182 16.99 14.65 -9.86
N SER A 183 17.53 15.27 -10.91
CA SER A 183 18.20 16.59 -10.84
C SER A 183 17.36 17.73 -11.43
N LYS A 184 16.08 17.49 -11.72
CA LYS A 184 15.20 18.45 -12.36
C LYS A 184 14.56 19.40 -11.35
N SER A 185 14.30 20.63 -11.79
CA SER A 185 13.51 21.58 -11.00
C SER A 185 12.05 21.13 -10.89
N ARG A 186 11.31 21.74 -9.95
CA ARG A 186 9.86 21.52 -9.81
C ARG A 186 9.13 21.80 -11.14
N GLU A 187 9.49 22.90 -11.79
CA GLU A 187 8.91 23.34 -13.04
C GLU A 187 9.19 22.34 -14.16
N ASP A 188 10.44 21.85 -14.25
CA ASP A 188 10.83 20.85 -15.25
C ASP A 188 10.07 19.53 -15.06
N ILE A 189 9.93 19.05 -13.83
CA ILE A 189 9.17 17.84 -13.53
C ILE A 189 7.71 18.05 -13.92
N GLY A 190 7.12 19.19 -13.58
CA GLY A 190 5.75 19.55 -13.97
C GLY A 190 5.57 19.56 -15.49
N LEU A 191 6.51 20.12 -16.24
CA LEU A 191 6.50 20.11 -17.73
C LEU A 191 6.64 18.69 -18.28
N MET A 192 7.52 17.85 -17.71
CA MET A 192 7.67 16.45 -18.10
C MET A 192 6.37 15.68 -17.88
N MET A 193 5.68 15.88 -16.75
CA MET A 193 4.37 15.26 -16.45
C MET A 193 3.29 15.73 -17.42
N ALA A 194 3.31 17.01 -17.83
CA ALA A 194 2.39 17.58 -18.81
C ALA A 194 2.68 17.17 -20.26
N GLY A 195 3.77 16.41 -20.50
CA GLY A 195 4.15 15.97 -21.85
C GLY A 195 4.95 16.97 -22.66
N ALA A 196 5.37 18.09 -22.08
CA ALA A 196 6.26 19.04 -22.75
C ALA A 196 7.67 18.43 -22.87
N SER A 197 8.29 18.61 -24.04
CA SER A 197 9.72 18.24 -24.23
C SER A 197 10.58 19.31 -23.56
N THR A 198 11.37 18.93 -22.57
CA THR A 198 12.45 19.73 -21.99
C THR A 198 13.75 19.44 -22.67
#